data_4703159d7deac3385c30c82c05e8bdcc
#
_entry.id   4703159d7deac3385c30c82c05e8bdcc
#
_cell.length_a   1.000
_cell.length_b   1.000
_cell.length_c   1.000
_cell.angle_alpha   90.00
_cell.angle_beta   90.00
_cell.angle_gamma   90.00
#
_symmetry.space_group_name_H-M   'P 1'
#
loop_
_entity.id
_entity.type
_entity.pdbx_description
1 polymer ?
#
loop_
_entity_poly.entity_id
_entity_poly.type
_entity_poly.pdbx_seq_one_letter_code
_entity_poly.pdbx_strand_id
1 'polypeptide(L)'
;MWPVGEHTSAQIVSNWYNVLMIYVLTGTNLYEIRLRQAEIIKSLKSQTKQPNIDKLTLSELSVLLLGENLFSETVTIILNGLSERKDIYESAINLIIKNKDKTDIILIENSLDKRTIIYKNLAKNAKIENYKEYTERDSSFLEKWILNYAKEKNITVPVKAVRLLINWVGSNQEQLVHAVNRLALMNDFTEEGIKTYIPKTPSSFAFDLLATAINKDSTKLNEMLVDLKQTQEPHMLFGLLASQLIQATTLTVATVNENVAKDLGASPYAISNLKRAINITPKQAKQAITILYEADSSMKRSGIDPWQAIEIALKKLTQL
;
A
#
# COMPACT_ATOMS: atom_id res chain seq x y z
N MET A 1 21.03 -18.28 -37.35
CA MET A 1 21.23 -16.92 -37.85
C MET A 1 19.86 -16.41 -38.28
N TRP A 2 19.14 -15.71 -37.39
CA TRP A 2 17.84 -15.12 -37.63
C TRP A 2 18.02 -13.60 -37.61
N PRO A 3 17.45 -12.85 -38.53
CA PRO A 3 17.64 -11.40 -38.56
C PRO A 3 16.84 -10.73 -37.47
N VAL A 4 17.52 -9.95 -36.66
CA VAL A 4 16.97 -9.03 -35.68
C VAL A 4 16.34 -7.87 -36.47
N GLY A 5 15.03 -7.82 -36.54
CA GLY A 5 14.29 -6.68 -37.04
C GLY A 5 14.27 -5.59 -35.99
N GLU A 6 15.02 -4.53 -36.21
CA GLU A 6 14.93 -3.26 -35.48
C GLU A 6 13.54 -2.63 -35.75
N HIS A 7 12.58 -2.92 -34.88
CA HIS A 7 11.39 -2.08 -34.80
C HIS A 7 11.66 -0.95 -33.83
N THR A 8 12.02 0.18 -34.37
CA THR A 8 12.17 1.44 -33.67
C THR A 8 10.87 1.79 -32.95
N SER A 9 10.96 1.83 -31.64
CA SER A 9 9.90 2.22 -30.69
C SER A 9 9.30 3.63 -30.93
N ALA A 10 9.87 4.40 -31.82
CA ALA A 10 9.41 5.74 -32.19
C ALA A 10 8.25 5.76 -33.20
N GLN A 11 8.01 4.70 -33.98
CA GLN A 11 6.93 4.67 -34.99
C GLN A 11 5.60 4.11 -34.46
N ILE A 12 5.58 3.46 -33.31
CA ILE A 12 4.34 2.95 -32.70
C ILE A 12 3.64 4.05 -31.87
N VAL A 13 4.36 5.10 -31.46
CA VAL A 13 3.84 6.19 -30.62
C VAL A 13 3.04 7.23 -31.44
N SER A 14 3.17 7.29 -32.76
CA SER A 14 2.60 8.38 -33.57
C SER A 14 1.15 8.20 -34.01
N ASN A 15 0.51 7.04 -33.78
CA ASN A 15 -0.82 6.78 -34.32
C ASN A 15 -1.96 6.70 -33.29
N TRP A 16 -1.70 7.04 -32.01
CA TRP A 16 -2.72 7.00 -30.92
C TRP A 16 -3.29 8.38 -30.57
N TYR A 17 -2.95 9.43 -31.32
CA TYR A 17 -3.15 10.84 -30.94
C TYR A 17 -4.54 11.42 -31.21
N ASN A 18 -5.56 10.63 -31.62
CA ASN A 18 -6.89 11.21 -31.90
C ASN A 18 -8.10 10.33 -31.55
N VAL A 19 -7.97 9.34 -30.68
CA VAL A 19 -9.16 8.61 -30.21
C VAL A 19 -9.41 9.02 -28.77
N LEU A 20 -10.45 9.80 -28.56
CA LEU A 20 -10.96 10.11 -27.22
C LEU A 20 -11.23 8.80 -26.46
N MET A 21 -10.84 8.73 -25.20
CA MET A 21 -10.81 7.47 -24.47
C MET A 21 -11.37 7.61 -23.04
N ILE A 22 -12.06 6.56 -22.63
CA ILE A 22 -12.42 6.40 -21.21
C ILE A 22 -11.32 5.55 -20.55
N TYR A 23 -10.64 6.13 -19.55
CA TYR A 23 -9.73 5.44 -18.66
C TYR A 23 -10.45 5.12 -17.36
N VAL A 24 -10.29 3.90 -16.88
CA VAL A 24 -10.82 3.48 -15.57
C VAL A 24 -9.65 3.00 -14.73
N LEU A 25 -9.26 3.79 -13.76
CA LEU A 25 -8.21 3.46 -12.81
C LEU A 25 -8.87 2.94 -11.54
N THR A 26 -8.62 1.69 -11.17
CA THR A 26 -9.28 1.07 -10.02
C THR A 26 -8.28 0.38 -9.12
N GLY A 27 -8.62 0.23 -7.85
CA GLY A 27 -7.80 -0.49 -6.87
C GLY A 27 -7.49 0.32 -5.62
N THR A 28 -6.70 -0.27 -4.74
CA THR A 28 -6.35 0.29 -3.43
C THR A 28 -5.01 1.05 -3.43
N ASN A 29 -4.19 0.88 -4.47
CA ASN A 29 -2.90 1.56 -4.58
C ASN A 29 -3.06 2.99 -5.11
N LEU A 30 -3.43 3.89 -4.23
CA LEU A 30 -3.67 5.30 -4.57
C LEU A 30 -2.42 6.01 -5.09
N TYR A 31 -1.22 5.56 -4.71
CA TYR A 31 0.03 6.13 -5.21
C TYR A 31 0.20 5.88 -6.72
N GLU A 32 0.08 4.63 -7.15
CA GLU A 32 0.18 4.28 -8.59
C GLU A 32 -0.98 4.86 -9.41
N ILE A 33 -2.19 4.89 -8.85
CA ILE A 33 -3.35 5.53 -9.49
C ILE A 33 -3.05 7.02 -9.76
N ARG A 34 -2.50 7.75 -8.79
CA ARG A 34 -2.13 9.17 -8.97
C ARG A 34 -1.02 9.37 -10.00
N LEU A 35 0.00 8.51 -9.98
CA LEU A 35 1.05 8.56 -11.00
C LEU A 35 0.46 8.34 -12.40
N ARG A 36 -0.37 7.31 -12.55
CA ARG A 36 -0.99 6.99 -13.83
C ARG A 36 -1.93 8.07 -14.33
N GLN A 37 -2.73 8.64 -13.44
CA GLN A 37 -3.57 9.80 -13.73
C GLN A 37 -2.75 10.98 -14.26
N ALA A 38 -1.63 11.31 -13.59
CA ALA A 38 -0.76 12.40 -14.02
C ALA A 38 -0.13 12.14 -15.40
N GLU A 39 0.29 10.90 -15.70
CA GLU A 39 0.79 10.49 -17.00
C GLU A 39 -0.26 10.66 -18.11
N ILE A 40 -1.49 10.22 -17.85
CA ILE A 40 -2.60 10.34 -18.80
C ILE A 40 -2.87 11.83 -19.08
N ILE A 41 -3.03 12.64 -18.06
CA ILE A 41 -3.27 14.10 -18.19
C ILE A 41 -2.14 14.76 -19.00
N LYS A 42 -0.89 14.42 -18.68
CA LYS A 42 0.27 14.95 -19.41
C LYS A 42 0.25 14.54 -20.89
N SER A 43 -0.16 13.32 -21.21
CA SER A 43 -0.23 12.82 -22.58
C SER A 43 -1.35 13.48 -23.39
N LEU A 44 -2.49 13.76 -22.76
CA LEU A 44 -3.64 14.36 -23.41
C LEU A 44 -3.47 15.88 -23.66
N LYS A 45 -2.58 16.55 -22.92
CA LYS A 45 -2.34 18.01 -23.02
C LYS A 45 -3.63 18.85 -22.93
N SER A 46 -4.62 18.34 -22.21
CA SER A 46 -5.94 18.95 -22.07
C SER A 46 -6.09 19.63 -20.71
N GLN A 47 -7.01 20.58 -20.60
CA GLN A 47 -7.44 21.10 -19.31
C GLN A 47 -8.23 20.02 -18.57
N THR A 48 -8.15 20.00 -17.24
CA THR A 48 -8.87 19.02 -16.42
C THR A 48 -10.04 19.68 -15.68
N LYS A 49 -11.18 18.99 -15.64
CA LYS A 49 -12.32 19.35 -14.78
C LYS A 49 -12.63 18.18 -13.86
N GLN A 50 -12.70 18.47 -12.55
CA GLN A 50 -13.05 17.48 -11.52
C GLN A 50 -14.26 18.00 -10.74
N PRO A 51 -15.49 17.57 -11.11
CA PRO A 51 -16.69 17.96 -10.41
C PRO A 51 -16.76 17.32 -9.01
N ASN A 52 -17.50 17.96 -8.10
CA ASN A 52 -17.80 17.35 -6.81
C ASN A 52 -18.83 16.24 -7.00
N ILE A 53 -18.43 14.99 -6.79
CA ILE A 53 -19.26 13.80 -7.00
C ILE A 53 -20.48 13.78 -6.09
N ASP A 54 -20.38 14.23 -4.85
CA ASP A 54 -21.50 14.22 -3.88
C ASP A 54 -22.68 15.05 -4.34
N LYS A 55 -22.41 16.12 -5.10
CA LYS A 55 -23.42 17.07 -5.61
C LYS A 55 -23.73 16.88 -7.09
N LEU A 56 -22.99 15.98 -7.78
CA LEU A 56 -23.13 15.82 -9.22
C LEU A 56 -24.52 15.29 -9.60
N THR A 57 -25.17 15.96 -10.55
CA THR A 57 -26.41 15.54 -11.16
C THR A 57 -26.16 15.00 -12.57
N LEU A 58 -27.09 14.18 -13.09
CA LEU A 58 -26.99 13.69 -14.48
C LEU A 58 -27.05 14.82 -15.52
N SER A 59 -27.77 15.88 -15.21
CA SER A 59 -27.85 17.07 -16.07
C SER A 59 -26.51 17.78 -16.15
N GLU A 60 -25.86 18.03 -15.01
CA GLU A 60 -24.52 18.62 -14.96
C GLU A 60 -23.48 17.74 -15.65
N LEU A 61 -23.53 16.42 -15.42
CA LEU A 61 -22.66 15.48 -16.12
C LEU A 61 -22.87 15.54 -17.64
N SER A 62 -24.14 15.63 -18.10
CA SER A 62 -24.44 15.76 -19.53
C SER A 62 -23.82 17.02 -20.12
N VAL A 63 -23.93 18.17 -19.43
CA VAL A 63 -23.32 19.44 -19.87
C VAL A 63 -21.79 19.31 -19.94
N LEU A 64 -21.16 18.70 -18.92
CA LEU A 64 -19.72 18.49 -18.90
C LEU A 64 -19.25 17.61 -20.07
N LEU A 65 -20.00 16.53 -20.36
CA LEU A 65 -19.66 15.57 -21.44
C LEU A 65 -19.89 16.13 -22.85
N LEU A 66 -20.82 17.08 -23.01
CA LEU A 66 -21.07 17.69 -24.31
C LEU A 66 -20.00 18.69 -24.72
N GLY A 67 -19.12 19.07 -23.79
CA GLY A 67 -17.94 19.86 -24.09
C GLY A 67 -18.27 21.21 -24.72
N GLU A 68 -19.27 21.96 -24.17
CA GLU A 68 -19.54 23.32 -24.61
C GLU A 68 -18.36 24.26 -24.28
N ASN A 69 -17.23 24.02 -24.94
CA ASN A 69 -16.13 24.96 -24.97
C ASN A 69 -16.23 25.81 -26.23
N LEU A 70 -16.73 27.03 -26.06
CA LEU A 70 -16.71 28.07 -27.09
C LEU A 70 -15.31 28.37 -27.65
N PHE A 71 -14.26 27.78 -27.07
CA PHE A 71 -12.83 28.05 -27.39
C PHE A 71 -12.01 26.83 -27.81
N SER A 72 -12.62 25.75 -28.30
CA SER A 72 -11.93 24.58 -28.91
C SER A 72 -10.81 23.91 -28.08
N GLU A 73 -10.72 24.16 -26.77
CA GLU A 73 -9.76 23.44 -25.92
C GLU A 73 -10.33 22.09 -25.49
N THR A 74 -9.56 21.04 -25.69
CA THR A 74 -9.93 19.69 -25.20
C THR A 74 -9.93 19.67 -23.68
N VAL A 75 -10.97 19.09 -23.09
CA VAL A 75 -11.13 18.97 -21.63
C VAL A 75 -11.17 17.50 -21.24
N THR A 76 -10.41 17.13 -20.23
CA THR A 76 -10.49 15.79 -19.60
C THR A 76 -11.31 15.89 -18.32
N ILE A 77 -12.33 15.05 -18.19
CA ILE A 77 -13.18 14.99 -17.00
C ILE A 77 -12.63 13.89 -16.07
N ILE A 78 -12.40 14.24 -14.81
CA ILE A 78 -11.95 13.31 -13.78
C ILE A 78 -13.11 13.09 -12.80
N LEU A 79 -13.56 11.82 -12.69
CA LEU A 79 -14.63 11.42 -11.78
C LEU A 79 -14.06 10.43 -10.77
N ASN A 80 -14.01 10.84 -9.50
CA ASN A 80 -13.41 10.03 -8.44
C ASN A 80 -14.50 9.54 -7.48
N GLY A 81 -14.68 8.20 -7.38
CA GLY A 81 -15.66 7.60 -6.49
C GLY A 81 -17.11 7.68 -7.00
N LEU A 82 -17.34 7.73 -8.30
CA LEU A 82 -18.70 7.79 -8.85
C LEU A 82 -19.55 6.58 -8.43
N SER A 83 -18.94 5.42 -8.19
CA SER A 83 -19.63 4.20 -7.72
C SER A 83 -20.25 4.34 -6.31
N GLU A 84 -19.83 5.32 -5.52
CA GLU A 84 -20.43 5.62 -4.22
C GLU A 84 -21.83 6.23 -4.35
N ARG A 85 -22.11 6.90 -5.48
CA ARG A 85 -23.41 7.47 -5.84
C ARG A 85 -24.31 6.44 -6.53
N LYS A 86 -24.80 5.47 -5.75
CA LYS A 86 -25.65 4.37 -6.25
C LYS A 86 -26.90 4.85 -6.97
N ASP A 87 -27.41 6.02 -6.62
CA ASP A 87 -28.59 6.66 -7.19
C ASP A 87 -28.42 7.04 -8.66
N ILE A 88 -27.24 7.45 -9.09
CA ILE A 88 -26.98 7.90 -10.46
C ILE A 88 -25.96 7.04 -11.20
N TYR A 89 -25.25 6.12 -10.53
CA TYR A 89 -24.07 5.43 -11.06
C TYR A 89 -24.33 4.78 -12.43
N GLU A 90 -25.35 3.94 -12.53
CA GLU A 90 -25.65 3.23 -13.79
C GLU A 90 -25.99 4.19 -14.92
N SER A 91 -26.84 5.17 -14.66
CA SER A 91 -27.24 6.19 -15.63
C SER A 91 -26.07 7.06 -16.06
N ALA A 92 -25.19 7.41 -15.12
CA ALA A 92 -23.98 8.19 -15.39
C ALA A 92 -23.00 7.40 -16.29
N ILE A 93 -22.74 6.11 -16.00
CA ILE A 93 -21.88 5.28 -16.84
C ILE A 93 -22.46 5.13 -18.26
N ASN A 94 -23.76 4.92 -18.39
CA ASN A 94 -24.40 4.85 -19.72
C ASN A 94 -24.26 6.17 -20.48
N LEU A 95 -24.41 7.32 -19.80
CA LEU A 95 -24.23 8.63 -20.37
C LEU A 95 -22.77 8.88 -20.81
N ILE A 96 -21.82 8.47 -20.00
CA ILE A 96 -20.37 8.53 -20.30
C ILE A 96 -20.06 7.72 -21.55
N ILE A 97 -20.50 6.47 -21.63
CA ILE A 97 -20.25 5.59 -22.76
C ILE A 97 -20.89 6.14 -24.05
N LYS A 98 -22.09 6.71 -23.96
CA LYS A 98 -22.79 7.34 -25.09
C LYS A 98 -22.02 8.55 -25.66
N ASN A 99 -21.25 9.24 -24.84
CA ASN A 99 -20.51 10.45 -25.23
C ASN A 99 -18.98 10.23 -25.28
N LYS A 100 -18.50 8.98 -25.36
CA LYS A 100 -17.08 8.62 -25.33
C LYS A 100 -16.24 9.31 -26.42
N ASP A 101 -16.86 9.69 -27.53
CA ASP A 101 -16.17 10.30 -28.67
C ASP A 101 -16.15 11.83 -28.60
N LYS A 102 -16.56 12.43 -27.47
CA LYS A 102 -16.63 13.88 -27.30
C LYS A 102 -15.63 14.43 -26.31
N THR A 103 -15.22 13.63 -25.33
CA THR A 103 -14.38 14.09 -24.22
C THR A 103 -13.60 12.93 -23.62
N ASP A 104 -12.35 13.17 -23.23
CA ASP A 104 -11.57 12.20 -22.48
C ASP A 104 -12.06 12.13 -21.03
N ILE A 105 -12.16 10.92 -20.50
CA ILE A 105 -12.68 10.68 -19.16
C ILE A 105 -11.74 9.78 -18.38
N ILE A 106 -11.46 10.18 -17.15
CA ILE A 106 -10.72 9.37 -16.18
C ILE A 106 -11.67 9.04 -15.02
N LEU A 107 -12.10 7.79 -14.93
CA LEU A 107 -12.84 7.27 -13.78
C LEU A 107 -11.85 6.68 -12.77
N ILE A 108 -11.94 7.08 -11.52
CA ILE A 108 -11.13 6.54 -10.43
C ILE A 108 -12.07 5.89 -9.43
N GLU A 109 -11.89 4.57 -9.21
CA GLU A 109 -12.78 3.76 -8.38
C GLU A 109 -11.99 2.85 -7.43
N ASN A 110 -12.42 2.73 -6.19
CA ASN A 110 -11.77 1.85 -5.22
C ASN A 110 -11.85 0.38 -5.63
N SER A 111 -13.01 -0.03 -6.16
CA SER A 111 -13.22 -1.39 -6.64
C SER A 111 -14.35 -1.45 -7.66
N LEU A 112 -14.29 -2.42 -8.56
CA LEU A 112 -15.35 -2.68 -9.53
C LEU A 112 -15.76 -4.16 -9.45
N ASP A 113 -17.06 -4.43 -9.26
CA ASP A 113 -17.58 -5.80 -9.31
C ASP A 113 -17.68 -6.28 -10.76
N LYS A 114 -16.78 -7.18 -11.13
CA LYS A 114 -16.67 -7.75 -12.48
C LYS A 114 -17.91 -8.53 -12.94
N ARG A 115 -18.82 -8.90 -12.03
CA ARG A 115 -20.04 -9.63 -12.34
C ARG A 115 -21.15 -8.71 -12.87
N THR A 116 -21.06 -7.42 -12.60
CA THR A 116 -22.10 -6.42 -12.94
C THR A 116 -22.17 -6.14 -14.44
N ILE A 117 -23.34 -5.75 -14.91
CA ILE A 117 -23.56 -5.29 -16.28
C ILE A 117 -22.75 -4.01 -16.54
N ILE A 118 -22.65 -3.12 -15.55
CA ILE A 118 -21.87 -1.89 -15.62
C ILE A 118 -20.40 -2.18 -15.92
N TYR A 119 -19.79 -3.12 -15.18
CA TYR A 119 -18.40 -3.52 -15.46
C TYR A 119 -18.24 -4.07 -16.89
N LYS A 120 -19.15 -4.94 -17.33
CA LYS A 120 -19.09 -5.52 -18.68
C LYS A 120 -19.22 -4.45 -19.77
N ASN A 121 -20.02 -3.43 -19.54
CA ASN A 121 -20.16 -2.29 -20.46
C ASN A 121 -18.89 -1.43 -20.47
N LEU A 122 -18.33 -1.12 -19.31
CA LEU A 122 -17.04 -0.40 -19.21
C LEU A 122 -15.91 -1.17 -19.88
N ALA A 123 -15.82 -2.49 -19.66
CA ALA A 123 -14.76 -3.32 -20.23
C ALA A 123 -14.76 -3.36 -21.77
N LYS A 124 -15.91 -3.09 -22.41
CA LYS A 124 -16.03 -3.00 -23.88
C LYS A 124 -15.68 -1.60 -24.43
N ASN A 125 -15.77 -0.56 -23.62
CA ASN A 125 -15.71 0.83 -24.08
C ASN A 125 -14.58 1.65 -23.42
N ALA A 126 -13.89 1.10 -22.43
CA ALA A 126 -12.91 1.81 -21.64
C ALA A 126 -11.63 0.98 -21.44
N LYS A 127 -10.53 1.67 -21.20
CA LYS A 127 -9.28 1.04 -20.77
C LYS A 127 -9.28 0.93 -19.24
N ILE A 128 -9.47 -0.30 -18.72
CA ILE A 128 -9.50 -0.57 -17.28
C ILE A 128 -8.13 -1.02 -16.82
N GLU A 129 -7.56 -0.27 -15.88
CA GLU A 129 -6.29 -0.57 -15.23
C GLU A 129 -6.52 -0.76 -13.72
N ASN A 130 -6.01 -1.85 -13.13
CA ASN A 130 -6.22 -2.18 -11.71
C ASN A 130 -4.90 -2.15 -10.95
N TYR A 131 -4.84 -1.33 -9.92
CA TYR A 131 -3.68 -1.07 -9.08
C TYR A 131 -3.93 -1.54 -7.65
N LYS A 132 -3.35 -2.67 -7.30
CA LYS A 132 -3.45 -3.23 -5.95
C LYS A 132 -2.27 -2.76 -5.12
N GLU A 133 -2.52 -2.52 -3.83
CA GLU A 133 -1.43 -2.31 -2.88
C GLU A 133 -0.51 -3.53 -2.83
N TYR A 134 0.76 -3.26 -2.71
CA TYR A 134 1.76 -4.29 -2.47
C TYR A 134 1.77 -4.68 -0.99
N THR A 135 2.10 -5.93 -0.77
CA THR A 135 2.24 -6.53 0.56
C THR A 135 3.70 -6.87 0.83
N GLU A 136 4.02 -7.31 2.02
CA GLU A 136 5.37 -7.80 2.34
C GLU A 136 5.82 -8.97 1.45
N ARG A 137 4.87 -9.73 0.88
CA ARG A 137 5.14 -10.81 -0.09
C ARG A 137 5.75 -10.30 -1.39
N ASP A 138 5.49 -9.05 -1.71
CA ASP A 138 5.94 -8.41 -2.96
C ASP A 138 7.32 -7.74 -2.79
N SER A 139 8.04 -8.03 -1.70
CA SER A 139 9.31 -7.37 -1.34
C SER A 139 10.36 -7.39 -2.46
N SER A 140 10.46 -8.50 -3.21
CA SER A 140 11.38 -8.61 -4.34
C SER A 140 10.98 -7.71 -5.52
N PHE A 141 9.68 -7.49 -5.72
CA PHE A 141 9.17 -6.54 -6.70
C PHE A 141 9.44 -5.12 -6.22
N LEU A 142 9.13 -4.81 -4.97
CA LEU A 142 9.37 -3.49 -4.37
C LEU A 142 10.85 -3.11 -4.38
N GLU A 143 11.77 -4.07 -4.16
CA GLU A 143 13.21 -3.83 -4.28
C GLU A 143 13.57 -3.33 -5.67
N LYS A 144 13.14 -4.03 -6.72
CA LYS A 144 13.38 -3.63 -8.12
C LYS A 144 12.72 -2.29 -8.45
N TRP A 145 11.51 -2.10 -7.97
CA TRP A 145 10.74 -0.89 -8.21
C TRP A 145 11.42 0.35 -7.59
N ILE A 146 11.88 0.26 -6.32
CA ILE A 146 12.62 1.35 -5.67
C ILE A 146 13.94 1.66 -6.40
N LEU A 147 14.67 0.62 -6.81
CA LEU A 147 15.92 0.82 -7.54
C LEU A 147 15.69 1.51 -8.88
N ASN A 148 14.62 1.18 -9.60
CA ASN A 148 14.24 1.87 -10.83
C ASN A 148 13.83 3.32 -10.56
N TYR A 149 13.00 3.56 -9.54
CA TYR A 149 12.63 4.91 -9.11
C TYR A 149 13.87 5.76 -8.80
N ALA A 150 14.79 5.22 -8.01
CA ALA A 150 16.04 5.92 -7.65
C ALA A 150 16.88 6.23 -8.88
N LYS A 151 17.00 5.29 -9.83
CA LYS A 151 17.71 5.48 -11.09
C LYS A 151 17.11 6.61 -11.94
N GLU A 152 15.78 6.65 -12.07
CA GLU A 152 15.08 7.73 -12.80
C GLU A 152 15.29 9.10 -12.17
N LYS A 153 15.51 9.16 -10.86
CA LYS A 153 15.81 10.37 -10.10
C LYS A 153 17.29 10.67 -9.96
N ASN A 154 18.18 9.88 -10.60
CA ASN A 154 19.63 9.98 -10.46
C ASN A 154 20.11 9.84 -8.99
N ILE A 155 19.40 9.04 -8.18
CA ILE A 155 19.76 8.73 -6.80
C ILE A 155 20.49 7.39 -6.77
N THR A 156 21.68 7.36 -6.17
CA THR A 156 22.43 6.10 -5.97
C THR A 156 22.03 5.51 -4.62
N VAL A 157 21.32 4.36 -4.63
CA VAL A 157 20.88 3.68 -3.41
C VAL A 157 21.49 2.28 -3.35
N PRO A 158 22.21 1.94 -2.26
CA PRO A 158 22.70 0.58 -2.06
C PRO A 158 21.55 -0.43 -1.90
N VAL A 159 21.65 -1.59 -2.53
CA VAL A 159 20.63 -2.65 -2.45
C VAL A 159 20.33 -3.05 -1.00
N LYS A 160 21.35 -3.09 -0.12
CA LYS A 160 21.17 -3.36 1.31
C LYS A 160 20.28 -2.32 1.99
N ALA A 161 20.45 -1.04 1.65
CA ALA A 161 19.61 0.04 2.18
C ALA A 161 18.16 -0.09 1.72
N VAL A 162 17.92 -0.46 0.45
CA VAL A 162 16.57 -0.70 -0.07
C VAL A 162 15.87 -1.81 0.72
N ARG A 163 16.53 -2.94 0.95
CA ARG A 163 15.97 -4.04 1.74
C ARG A 163 15.66 -3.64 3.17
N LEU A 164 16.55 -2.87 3.79
CA LEU A 164 16.32 -2.34 5.14
C LEU A 164 15.14 -1.37 5.15
N LEU A 165 15.03 -0.48 4.16
CA LEU A 165 13.90 0.45 4.03
C LEU A 165 12.56 -0.28 3.90
N ILE A 166 12.46 -1.32 3.06
CA ILE A 166 11.23 -2.10 2.92
C ILE A 166 10.82 -2.72 4.26
N ASN A 167 11.77 -3.22 5.06
CA ASN A 167 11.46 -3.75 6.39
C ASN A 167 11.11 -2.68 7.42
N TRP A 168 11.69 -1.50 7.28
CA TRP A 168 11.53 -0.39 8.23
C TRP A 168 10.23 0.39 8.01
N VAL A 169 9.89 0.61 6.73
CA VAL A 169 8.75 1.41 6.28
C VAL A 169 7.55 0.55 5.89
N GLY A 170 7.80 -0.71 5.51
CA GLY A 170 6.77 -1.60 4.95
C GLY A 170 6.65 -1.51 3.45
N SER A 171 5.49 -1.97 2.91
CA SER A 171 5.25 -2.11 1.47
C SER A 171 4.58 -0.89 0.82
N ASN A 172 4.30 0.16 1.57
CA ASN A 172 3.65 1.36 1.05
C ASN A 172 4.63 2.17 0.17
N GLN A 173 4.35 2.21 -1.14
CA GLN A 173 5.24 2.83 -2.13
C GLN A 173 5.45 4.32 -1.90
N GLU A 174 4.42 5.06 -1.49
CA GLU A 174 4.53 6.49 -1.21
C GLU A 174 5.48 6.76 -0.04
N GLN A 175 5.35 5.99 1.03
CA GLN A 175 6.27 6.09 2.18
C GLN A 175 7.70 5.70 1.81
N LEU A 176 7.87 4.65 0.99
CA LEU A 176 9.19 4.24 0.49
C LEU A 176 9.85 5.32 -0.37
N VAL A 177 9.09 5.98 -1.25
CA VAL A 177 9.58 7.12 -2.04
C VAL A 177 9.99 8.29 -1.15
N HIS A 178 9.16 8.64 -0.17
CA HIS A 178 9.50 9.70 0.79
C HIS A 178 10.77 9.37 1.58
N ALA A 179 10.93 8.12 2.00
CA ALA A 179 12.12 7.66 2.70
C ALA A 179 13.38 7.75 1.82
N VAL A 180 13.32 7.26 0.59
CA VAL A 180 14.45 7.36 -0.37
C VAL A 180 14.82 8.80 -0.65
N ASN A 181 13.85 9.67 -0.92
CA ASN A 181 14.11 11.09 -1.19
C ASN A 181 14.72 11.78 0.03
N ARG A 182 14.24 11.49 1.23
CA ARG A 182 14.77 12.06 2.48
C ARG A 182 16.21 11.64 2.73
N LEU A 183 16.54 10.36 2.55
CA LEU A 183 17.92 9.88 2.68
C LEU A 183 18.84 10.43 1.59
N ALA A 184 18.33 10.63 0.37
CA ALA A 184 19.07 11.27 -0.69
C ALA A 184 19.43 12.73 -0.36
N LEU A 185 18.50 13.49 0.23
CA LEU A 185 18.75 14.86 0.70
C LEU A 185 19.79 14.90 1.84
N MET A 186 19.81 13.89 2.72
CA MET A 186 20.80 13.76 3.79
C MET A 186 22.12 13.14 3.30
N ASN A 187 22.14 12.63 2.07
CA ASN A 187 23.26 11.87 1.49
C ASN A 187 23.73 10.71 2.39
N ASP A 188 22.78 10.06 3.09
CA ASP A 188 23.07 9.02 4.06
C ASP A 188 22.12 7.82 3.90
N PHE A 189 22.59 6.79 3.22
CA PHE A 189 21.90 5.50 3.06
C PHE A 189 22.45 4.41 3.99
N THR A 190 23.13 4.78 5.06
CA THR A 190 23.60 3.82 6.08
C THR A 190 22.44 3.31 6.92
N GLU A 191 22.66 2.22 7.63
CA GLU A 191 21.67 1.69 8.58
C GLU A 191 21.36 2.72 9.69
N GLU A 192 22.37 3.46 10.14
CA GLU A 192 22.23 4.50 11.15
C GLU A 192 21.45 5.71 10.61
N GLY A 193 21.73 6.12 9.38
CA GLY A 193 20.96 7.16 8.70
C GLY A 193 19.48 6.78 8.53
N ILE A 194 19.19 5.55 8.16
CA ILE A 194 17.81 5.07 8.08
C ILE A 194 17.12 5.15 9.45
N LYS A 195 17.76 4.66 10.51
CA LYS A 195 17.20 4.71 11.86
C LYS A 195 16.99 6.13 12.38
N THR A 196 17.87 7.06 12.01
CA THR A 196 17.83 8.45 12.45
C THR A 196 16.79 9.28 11.69
N TYR A 197 16.74 9.13 10.38
CA TYR A 197 15.95 10.03 9.53
C TYR A 197 14.59 9.46 9.12
N ILE A 198 14.39 8.15 9.20
CA ILE A 198 13.14 7.54 8.76
C ILE A 198 12.34 7.03 9.96
N PRO A 199 11.12 7.55 10.20
CA PRO A 199 10.28 7.08 11.30
C PRO A 199 9.91 5.61 11.10
N LYS A 200 9.86 4.86 12.20
CA LYS A 200 9.39 3.47 12.21
C LYS A 200 7.90 3.39 11.94
N THR A 201 7.50 2.30 11.30
CA THR A 201 6.07 1.97 11.19
C THR A 201 5.56 1.31 12.50
N PRO A 202 4.23 1.34 12.74
CA PRO A 202 3.65 0.61 13.87
C PRO A 202 4.00 -0.88 13.89
N SER A 203 4.11 -1.53 12.72
CA SER A 203 4.52 -2.93 12.60
C SER A 203 5.97 -3.16 13.07
N SER A 204 6.88 -2.25 12.73
CA SER A 204 8.27 -2.30 13.22
C SER A 204 8.36 -2.09 14.72
N PHE A 205 7.53 -1.22 15.29
CA PHE A 205 7.46 -1.05 16.75
C PHE A 205 6.96 -2.31 17.45
N ALA A 206 5.90 -2.95 16.93
CA ALA A 206 5.38 -4.19 17.49
C ALA A 206 6.44 -5.30 17.47
N PHE A 207 7.19 -5.40 16.37
CA PHE A 207 8.31 -6.34 16.25
C PHE A 207 9.38 -6.12 17.32
N ASP A 208 9.83 -4.87 17.46
CA ASP A 208 10.88 -4.53 18.44
C ASP A 208 10.41 -4.78 19.87
N LEU A 209 9.16 -4.42 20.22
CA LEU A 209 8.57 -4.71 21.52
C LEU A 209 8.55 -6.20 21.82
N LEU A 210 8.06 -7.00 20.87
CA LEU A 210 7.97 -8.44 21.05
C LEU A 210 9.37 -9.07 21.19
N ALA A 211 10.31 -8.67 20.34
CA ALA A 211 11.69 -9.14 20.41
C ALA A 211 12.36 -8.73 21.72
N THR A 212 12.17 -7.48 22.18
CA THR A 212 12.73 -6.98 23.46
C THR A 212 12.15 -7.75 24.63
N ALA A 213 10.83 -8.02 24.65
CA ALA A 213 10.19 -8.80 25.70
C ALA A 213 10.70 -10.25 25.75
N ILE A 214 10.78 -10.93 24.61
CA ILE A 214 11.27 -12.32 24.52
C ILE A 214 12.77 -12.40 24.92
N ASN A 215 13.56 -11.40 24.56
CA ASN A 215 14.97 -11.33 24.95
C ASN A 215 15.20 -10.86 26.39
N LYS A 216 14.12 -10.66 27.19
CA LYS A 216 14.14 -10.34 28.62
C LYS A 216 14.78 -9.00 28.98
N ASP A 217 14.84 -8.05 28.03
CA ASP A 217 15.35 -6.69 28.28
C ASP A 217 14.24 -5.80 28.84
N SER A 218 14.00 -5.94 30.15
CA SER A 218 12.92 -5.20 30.83
C SER A 218 13.16 -3.69 30.88
N THR A 219 14.42 -3.23 30.90
CA THR A 219 14.75 -1.80 30.94
C THR A 219 14.36 -1.14 29.63
N LYS A 220 14.85 -1.68 28.52
CA LYS A 220 14.53 -1.20 27.17
C LYS A 220 13.04 -1.30 26.88
N LEU A 221 12.39 -2.39 27.33
CA LEU A 221 10.94 -2.57 27.16
C LEU A 221 10.14 -1.44 27.81
N ASN A 222 10.49 -1.05 29.03
CA ASN A 222 9.82 0.04 29.74
C ASN A 222 10.03 1.40 29.03
N GLU A 223 11.24 1.70 28.56
CA GLU A 223 11.53 2.92 27.79
C GLU A 223 10.66 2.97 26.52
N MET A 224 10.62 1.89 25.76
CA MET A 224 9.79 1.80 24.54
C MET A 224 8.30 1.99 24.82
N LEU A 225 7.78 1.42 25.92
CA LEU A 225 6.37 1.55 26.30
C LEU A 225 5.99 2.98 26.64
N VAL A 226 6.89 3.75 27.31
CA VAL A 226 6.63 5.17 27.61
C VAL A 226 6.42 5.97 26.33
N ASP A 227 7.29 5.80 25.34
CA ASP A 227 7.21 6.53 24.07
C ASP A 227 5.98 6.11 23.24
N LEU A 228 5.69 4.81 23.21
CA LEU A 228 4.60 4.28 22.38
C LEU A 228 3.22 4.62 22.94
N LYS A 229 3.06 4.74 24.26
CA LYS A 229 1.80 5.18 24.89
C LYS A 229 1.37 6.58 24.41
N GLN A 230 2.31 7.41 24.00
CA GLN A 230 2.03 8.77 23.53
C GLN A 230 1.73 8.84 22.01
N THR A 231 2.18 7.85 21.25
CA THR A 231 2.22 7.94 19.78
C THR A 231 1.40 6.88 19.05
N GLN A 232 1.02 5.79 19.72
CA GLN A 232 0.35 4.66 19.08
C GLN A 232 -1.04 4.39 19.69
N GLU A 233 -1.92 3.83 18.87
CA GLU A 233 -3.22 3.34 19.30
C GLU A 233 -3.06 1.91 19.85
N PRO A 234 -3.52 1.62 21.10
CA PRO A 234 -3.23 0.37 21.78
C PRO A 234 -3.84 -0.87 21.11
N HIS A 235 -5.08 -0.81 20.60
CA HIS A 235 -5.71 -1.97 19.96
C HIS A 235 -5.03 -2.34 18.63
N MET A 236 -4.60 -1.35 17.86
CA MET A 236 -3.82 -1.56 16.66
C MET A 236 -2.47 -2.21 17.00
N LEU A 237 -1.76 -1.67 17.98
CA LEU A 237 -0.47 -2.21 18.42
C LEU A 237 -0.62 -3.66 18.93
N PHE A 238 -1.66 -3.94 19.71
CA PHE A 238 -1.94 -5.29 20.20
C PHE A 238 -2.20 -6.27 19.06
N GLY A 239 -2.99 -5.88 18.05
CA GLY A 239 -3.23 -6.69 16.86
C GLY A 239 -1.94 -7.03 16.09
N LEU A 240 -1.03 -6.07 15.98
CA LEU A 240 0.28 -6.28 15.36
C LEU A 240 1.18 -7.21 16.19
N LEU A 241 1.21 -7.05 17.53
CA LEU A 241 1.92 -7.94 18.44
C LEU A 241 1.41 -9.38 18.32
N ALA A 242 0.08 -9.56 18.31
CA ALA A 242 -0.54 -10.88 18.18
C ALA A 242 -0.20 -11.53 16.83
N SER A 243 -0.28 -10.77 15.74
CA SER A 243 0.08 -11.26 14.40
C SER A 243 1.53 -11.73 14.35
N GLN A 244 2.45 -10.94 14.89
CA GLN A 244 3.87 -11.29 14.88
C GLN A 244 4.21 -12.46 15.80
N LEU A 245 3.55 -12.57 16.97
CA LEU A 245 3.70 -13.74 17.82
C LEU A 245 3.20 -15.01 17.14
N ILE A 246 2.06 -14.96 16.45
CA ILE A 246 1.55 -16.11 15.68
C ILE A 246 2.57 -16.52 14.61
N GLN A 247 3.14 -15.58 13.88
CA GLN A 247 4.20 -15.87 12.90
C GLN A 247 5.41 -16.51 13.58
N ALA A 248 5.90 -15.96 14.68
CA ALA A 248 7.03 -16.50 15.43
C ALA A 248 6.75 -17.92 15.96
N THR A 249 5.55 -18.17 16.50
CA THR A 249 5.16 -19.50 17.01
C THR A 249 5.06 -20.54 15.90
N THR A 250 4.53 -20.17 14.74
CA THR A 250 4.51 -21.08 13.58
C THR A 250 5.91 -21.51 13.16
N LEU A 251 6.89 -20.60 13.26
CA LEU A 251 8.27 -20.88 12.92
C LEU A 251 8.99 -21.82 13.92
N THR A 252 8.43 -22.07 15.10
CA THR A 252 8.98 -23.04 16.05
C THR A 252 8.73 -24.49 15.62
N VAL A 253 7.71 -24.73 14.81
CA VAL A 253 7.27 -26.07 14.38
C VAL A 253 7.43 -26.30 12.88
N ALA A 254 7.51 -25.23 12.09
CA ALA A 254 7.62 -25.30 10.64
C ALA A 254 9.08 -25.19 10.16
N THR A 255 9.43 -25.98 9.14
CA THR A 255 10.69 -25.78 8.40
C THR A 255 10.53 -24.53 7.54
N VAL A 256 11.42 -23.55 7.72
CA VAL A 256 11.38 -22.29 6.96
C VAL A 256 11.64 -22.56 5.48
N ASN A 257 10.62 -22.33 4.67
CA ASN A 257 10.68 -22.38 3.21
C ASN A 257 9.78 -21.29 2.61
N GLU A 258 9.81 -21.14 1.29
CA GLU A 258 8.99 -20.13 0.59
C GLU A 258 7.48 -20.33 0.81
N ASN A 259 7.01 -21.56 0.98
CA ASN A 259 5.60 -21.84 1.24
C ASN A 259 5.17 -21.31 2.61
N VAL A 260 5.98 -21.53 3.66
CA VAL A 260 5.70 -21.01 5.00
C VAL A 260 5.65 -19.48 5.00
N ALA A 261 6.58 -18.82 4.32
CA ALA A 261 6.56 -17.36 4.18
C ALA A 261 5.27 -16.89 3.50
N LYS A 262 4.87 -17.56 2.42
CA LYS A 262 3.64 -17.27 1.68
C LYS A 262 2.39 -17.47 2.53
N ASP A 263 2.31 -18.56 3.28
CA ASP A 263 1.18 -18.88 4.14
C ASP A 263 1.04 -17.89 5.31
N LEU A 264 2.17 -17.45 5.86
CA LEU A 264 2.21 -16.42 6.91
C LEU A 264 2.02 -14.99 6.39
N GLY A 265 1.95 -14.80 5.08
CA GLY A 265 1.74 -13.48 4.50
C GLY A 265 2.93 -12.54 4.60
N ALA A 266 4.13 -13.07 4.85
CA ALA A 266 5.35 -12.30 5.06
C ALA A 266 6.41 -12.60 3.99
N SER A 267 7.40 -11.70 3.84
CA SER A 267 8.53 -11.96 2.95
C SER A 267 9.49 -12.98 3.56
N PRO A 268 10.24 -13.77 2.76
CA PRO A 268 11.26 -14.67 3.27
C PRO A 268 12.30 -13.96 4.15
N TYR A 269 12.59 -12.70 3.85
CA TYR A 269 13.49 -11.86 4.64
C TYR A 269 12.89 -11.49 6.00
N ALA A 270 11.63 -11.05 6.05
CA ALA A 270 10.93 -10.75 7.30
C ALA A 270 10.86 -12.01 8.20
N ILE A 271 10.55 -13.16 7.63
CA ILE A 271 10.54 -14.44 8.34
C ILE A 271 11.94 -14.80 8.90
N SER A 272 12.99 -14.60 8.12
CA SER A 272 14.36 -14.85 8.57
C SER A 272 14.78 -13.91 9.70
N ASN A 273 14.36 -12.64 9.64
CA ASN A 273 14.59 -11.67 10.70
C ASN A 273 13.80 -12.03 11.97
N LEU A 274 12.53 -12.39 11.82
CA LEU A 274 11.69 -12.80 12.93
C LEU A 274 12.27 -14.00 13.67
N LYS A 275 12.67 -15.03 12.93
CA LYS A 275 13.31 -16.25 13.50
C LYS A 275 14.61 -15.94 14.24
N ARG A 276 15.40 -14.99 13.74
CA ARG A 276 16.67 -14.58 14.38
C ARG A 276 16.45 -13.74 15.63
N ALA A 277 15.47 -12.84 15.59
CA ALA A 277 15.18 -11.90 16.68
C ALA A 277 14.37 -12.54 17.81
N ILE A 278 13.50 -13.50 17.49
CA ILE A 278 12.57 -14.15 18.43
C ILE A 278 12.89 -15.66 18.43
N ASN A 279 13.76 -16.05 19.36
CA ASN A 279 14.14 -17.45 19.55
C ASN A 279 13.39 -18.02 20.76
N ILE A 280 12.27 -18.71 20.50
CA ILE A 280 11.43 -19.35 21.51
C ILE A 280 11.25 -20.84 21.20
N THR A 281 11.15 -21.63 22.27
CA THR A 281 10.82 -23.06 22.16
C THR A 281 9.31 -23.24 21.91
N PRO A 282 8.87 -24.41 21.38
CA PRO A 282 7.42 -24.70 21.24
C PRO A 282 6.64 -24.56 22.55
N LYS A 283 7.25 -24.88 23.68
CA LYS A 283 6.64 -24.72 25.01
C LYS A 283 6.43 -23.25 25.36
N GLN A 284 7.45 -22.43 25.18
CA GLN A 284 7.34 -20.97 25.39
C GLN A 284 6.38 -20.32 24.40
N ALA A 285 6.34 -20.79 23.16
CA ALA A 285 5.39 -20.34 22.16
C ALA A 285 3.93 -20.53 22.64
N LYS A 286 3.60 -21.71 23.16
CA LYS A 286 2.28 -21.99 23.73
C LYS A 286 1.94 -21.05 24.90
N GLN A 287 2.91 -20.84 25.81
CA GLN A 287 2.73 -19.93 26.95
C GLN A 287 2.53 -18.48 26.48
N ALA A 288 3.30 -18.03 25.50
CA ALA A 288 3.19 -16.68 24.94
C ALA A 288 1.81 -16.43 24.30
N ILE A 289 1.27 -17.40 23.55
CA ILE A 289 -0.09 -17.32 23.00
C ILE A 289 -1.11 -17.19 24.14
N THR A 290 -0.98 -17.99 25.20
CA THR A 290 -1.89 -17.92 26.37
C THR A 290 -1.83 -16.53 27.02
N ILE A 291 -0.64 -15.96 27.19
CA ILE A 291 -0.47 -14.61 27.75
C ILE A 291 -1.20 -13.55 26.92
N LEU A 292 -1.06 -13.58 25.59
CA LEU A 292 -1.77 -12.62 24.73
C LEU A 292 -3.28 -12.88 24.70
N TYR A 293 -3.72 -14.13 24.73
CA TYR A 293 -5.15 -14.46 24.85
C TYR A 293 -5.77 -13.91 26.15
N GLU A 294 -5.07 -14.04 27.27
CA GLU A 294 -5.51 -13.45 28.55
C GLU A 294 -5.61 -11.92 28.47
N ALA A 295 -4.63 -11.27 27.83
CA ALA A 295 -4.66 -9.82 27.64
C ALA A 295 -5.83 -9.37 26.76
N ASP A 296 -6.07 -10.03 25.62
CA ASP A 296 -7.23 -9.77 24.76
C ASP A 296 -8.56 -9.95 25.50
N SER A 297 -8.67 -11.04 26.23
CA SER A 297 -9.86 -11.33 27.04
C SER A 297 -10.10 -10.27 28.13
N SER A 298 -9.03 -9.78 28.75
CA SER A 298 -9.11 -8.74 29.78
C SER A 298 -9.55 -7.40 29.19
N MET A 299 -9.02 -7.00 28.05
CA MET A 299 -9.46 -5.79 27.35
C MET A 299 -10.95 -5.84 26.96
N LYS A 300 -11.43 -7.02 26.52
CA LYS A 300 -12.81 -7.17 26.01
C LYS A 300 -13.85 -7.37 27.10
N ARG A 301 -13.50 -8.01 28.23
CA ARG A 301 -14.47 -8.47 29.24
C ARG A 301 -14.40 -7.72 30.56
N SER A 302 -13.22 -7.28 30.98
CA SER A 302 -13.02 -6.72 32.34
C SER A 302 -12.85 -5.20 32.35
N GLY A 303 -12.88 -4.53 31.18
CA GLY A 303 -12.72 -3.07 31.09
C GLY A 303 -11.36 -2.57 31.57
N ILE A 304 -10.35 -3.43 31.59
CA ILE A 304 -8.96 -3.01 31.89
C ILE A 304 -8.50 -2.09 30.75
N ASP A 305 -7.80 -1.04 31.12
CA ASP A 305 -7.18 -0.14 30.17
C ASP A 305 -6.30 -0.93 29.17
N PRO A 306 -6.46 -0.73 27.86
CA PRO A 306 -5.73 -1.51 26.86
C PRO A 306 -4.21 -1.43 26.98
N TRP A 307 -3.66 -0.27 27.36
CA TRP A 307 -2.23 -0.12 27.60
C TRP A 307 -1.76 -0.92 28.81
N GLN A 308 -2.57 -0.98 29.87
CA GLN A 308 -2.27 -1.82 31.05
C GLN A 308 -2.23 -3.29 30.67
N ALA A 309 -3.21 -3.77 29.88
CA ALA A 309 -3.25 -5.15 29.41
C ALA A 309 -2.01 -5.51 28.56
N ILE A 310 -1.62 -4.64 27.64
CA ILE A 310 -0.40 -4.80 26.82
C ILE A 310 0.85 -4.85 27.68
N GLU A 311 0.99 -3.92 28.63
CA GLU A 311 2.15 -3.84 29.52
C GLU A 311 2.30 -5.09 30.40
N ILE A 312 1.19 -5.56 30.98
CA ILE A 312 1.17 -6.81 31.75
C ILE A 312 1.57 -8.01 30.88
N ALA A 313 1.02 -8.11 29.68
CA ALA A 313 1.34 -9.19 28.75
C ALA A 313 2.83 -9.19 28.38
N LEU A 314 3.37 -8.05 28.00
CA LEU A 314 4.79 -7.93 27.62
C LEU A 314 5.72 -8.23 28.82
N LYS A 315 5.38 -7.78 30.04
CA LYS A 315 6.12 -8.13 31.26
C LYS A 315 6.05 -9.63 31.58
N LYS A 316 4.92 -10.30 31.36
CA LYS A 316 4.83 -11.76 31.48
C LYS A 316 5.68 -12.47 30.43
N LEU A 317 5.74 -11.95 29.19
CA LEU A 317 6.60 -12.50 28.14
C LEU A 317 8.10 -12.45 28.48
N THR A 318 8.55 -11.45 29.25
CA THR A 318 9.96 -11.39 29.69
C THR A 318 10.30 -12.51 30.70
N GLN A 319 9.33 -13.22 31.26
CA GLN A 319 9.52 -14.28 32.25
C GLN A 319 9.55 -15.69 31.60
N LEU A 320 9.30 -15.78 30.29
CA LEU A 320 9.36 -17.06 29.57
C LEU A 320 10.81 -17.51 29.38
#